data_a23060c82bf291544b1951e8bf3737f4
#
_entry.id   a23060c82bf291544b1951e8bf3737f4
#
_cell.length_a   1.000
_cell.length_b   1.000
_cell.length_c   1.000
_cell.angle_alpha   90.00
_cell.angle_beta   90.00
_cell.angle_gamma   90.00
#
_symmetry.space_group_name_H-M   'P 1'
#
loop_
_entity.id
_entity.type
_entity.pdbx_description
1 polymer ?
#
loop_
_entity_poly.entity_id
_entity_poly.type
_entity_poly.pdbx_seq_one_letter_code
_entity_poly.pdbx_strand_id
1 'polypeptide(L)'
;MSEREEKRPVGKTGKKAYRPTRFMLPTSHYDKNRADRAVSFIQSLKHTKGVWAGKPFLLFPWQEQIIRDIFGTIKANGYRQFNTAFVEICKKAGKQLALDTSVFTPKGWKTMGTLTLQDRVFDENGSPCNIVAFSEIDDTEQCYRLVFRDGSYIDAGAQHQWNVQVTNNGKREKIWTTEEIYRATIRYRERHKNDRRENCSVIRIPVANALQMPESTLPVDPYVYGLWLGNGNTVKPEITICTRDVESFLKQVPYEITNAWEQKGGGSWIFRIPALKPILLSNFRQKHIPDEYMCASEEQRWALLQGLMDSDGCIGARKAQSVYVSTIKDLADNVRELLWSLGIKNAMTEEPSTRYGVPTGETLYTIRFTTFEDQPTSRLERKYSRKQERTKKTRSCFHYLQDIQPLPYRVKMRCIQVDSPSRCYLAGRSLVPTHNSELAAGIALYMLCADNEEGAEIYGCANDRQQAAIVFDVAREIVQQSPILRERIRIIDSQKRMVYMPTHSIYQALSSEVASNYGYNVHACIFDELLGQSNRKLYETMTQGSGAARKQPLNFVITTAGSDRNSICYEVHRKAVDQLEGRKYDSTFYPVVYSAPETADWTDPQVWAAANPSLGRTVDMEYYE
;
A
#
# COMPACT_ATOMS: atom_id res chain seq x y z
N MET A 1 33.36 8.02 -43.75
CA MET A 1 33.28 6.56 -43.67
C MET A 1 32.17 6.27 -42.70
N SER A 2 31.04 5.76 -43.19
CA SER A 2 29.82 5.54 -42.44
C SER A 2 29.92 4.24 -41.67
N GLU A 3 29.86 4.30 -40.34
CA GLU A 3 29.67 3.12 -39.50
C GLU A 3 28.21 2.64 -39.65
N ARG A 4 28.09 1.43 -40.16
CA ARG A 4 26.82 0.70 -40.24
C ARG A 4 26.44 0.22 -38.83
N GLU A 5 25.34 0.73 -38.32
CA GLU A 5 24.66 0.12 -37.15
C GLU A 5 24.28 -1.33 -37.50
N GLU A 6 24.93 -2.30 -36.90
CA GLU A 6 24.54 -3.71 -36.93
C GLU A 6 23.18 -3.90 -36.20
N LYS A 7 22.15 -4.15 -36.97
CA LYS A 7 20.84 -4.56 -36.45
C LYS A 7 20.95 -5.89 -35.69
N ARG A 8 20.74 -5.85 -34.39
CA ARG A 8 20.77 -7.01 -33.49
C ARG A 8 19.62 -7.98 -33.83
N PRO A 9 19.85 -9.30 -33.89
CA PRO A 9 18.79 -10.26 -34.13
C PRO A 9 17.82 -10.33 -32.94
N VAL A 10 16.55 -10.08 -33.19
CA VAL A 10 15.47 -10.25 -32.23
C VAL A 10 15.04 -11.71 -32.27
N GLY A 11 15.27 -12.45 -31.19
CA GLY A 11 14.73 -13.80 -31.04
C GLY A 11 13.20 -13.81 -31.05
N LYS A 12 12.60 -14.91 -31.50
CA LYS A 12 11.14 -15.07 -31.71
C LYS A 12 10.22 -14.82 -30.50
N THR A 13 10.77 -14.44 -29.31
CA THR A 13 10.02 -14.13 -28.08
C THR A 13 10.22 -12.74 -27.53
N GLY A 14 10.96 -11.85 -28.21
CA GLY A 14 11.17 -10.46 -27.79
C GLY A 14 12.00 -10.25 -26.50
N LYS A 15 12.53 -11.32 -25.86
CA LYS A 15 13.38 -11.21 -24.68
C LYS A 15 14.83 -10.99 -25.10
N LYS A 16 15.47 -9.91 -24.55
CA LYS A 16 16.93 -9.70 -24.73
C LYS A 16 17.67 -10.92 -24.17
N ALA A 17 18.64 -11.45 -24.93
CA ALA A 17 19.51 -12.51 -24.44
C ALA A 17 20.28 -12.02 -23.20
N TYR A 18 20.32 -12.84 -22.14
CA TYR A 18 21.12 -12.58 -20.94
C TYR A 18 22.62 -12.54 -21.30
N ARG A 19 23.36 -11.60 -20.75
CA ARG A 19 24.82 -11.51 -20.85
C ARG A 19 25.44 -11.67 -19.46
N PRO A 20 26.42 -12.59 -19.28
CA PRO A 20 27.14 -12.75 -18.02
C PRO A 20 27.84 -11.45 -17.59
N THR A 21 27.97 -11.29 -16.28
CA THR A 21 28.64 -10.13 -15.70
C THR A 21 30.11 -10.04 -16.10
N ARG A 22 30.62 -8.81 -16.28
CA ARG A 22 32.05 -8.54 -16.52
C ARG A 22 32.97 -8.94 -15.37
N PHE A 23 32.41 -9.23 -14.19
CA PHE A 23 33.16 -9.63 -13.00
C PHE A 23 33.35 -11.15 -12.90
N MET A 24 32.86 -11.92 -13.88
CA MET A 24 33.10 -13.35 -13.95
C MET A 24 34.59 -13.61 -14.25
N LEU A 25 35.23 -14.45 -13.44
CA LEU A 25 36.61 -14.88 -13.66
C LEU A 25 36.77 -15.66 -14.95
N PRO A 26 37.93 -15.59 -15.63
CA PRO A 26 38.20 -16.44 -16.80
C PRO A 26 38.12 -17.96 -16.48
N THR A 27 38.38 -18.33 -15.22
CA THR A 27 38.27 -19.72 -14.72
C THR A 27 36.86 -20.11 -14.28
N SER A 28 35.93 -19.17 -14.24
CA SER A 28 34.53 -19.39 -13.93
C SER A 28 33.71 -19.54 -15.21
N HIS A 29 32.52 -20.11 -15.09
CA HIS A 29 31.58 -20.25 -16.20
C HIS A 29 30.18 -19.83 -15.78
N TYR A 30 29.33 -19.50 -16.75
CA TYR A 30 27.92 -19.20 -16.49
C TYR A 30 27.07 -20.47 -16.60
N ASP A 31 26.52 -20.92 -15.47
CA ASP A 31 25.57 -22.04 -15.41
C ASP A 31 24.14 -21.51 -15.53
N LYS A 32 23.60 -21.62 -16.73
CA LYS A 32 22.23 -21.18 -17.05
C LYS A 32 21.18 -21.93 -16.20
N ASN A 33 21.38 -23.20 -15.89
CA ASN A 33 20.40 -24.01 -15.16
C ASN A 33 20.30 -23.55 -13.70
N ARG A 34 21.44 -23.22 -13.07
CA ARG A 34 21.45 -22.65 -11.71
C ARG A 34 20.81 -21.27 -11.67
N ALA A 35 21.13 -20.41 -12.66
CA ALA A 35 20.51 -19.11 -12.79
C ALA A 35 18.99 -19.21 -13.00
N ASP A 36 18.56 -20.06 -13.92
CA ASP A 36 17.12 -20.29 -14.18
C ASP A 36 16.40 -20.89 -12.97
N ARG A 37 17.05 -21.76 -12.20
CA ARG A 37 16.51 -22.29 -10.94
C ARG A 37 16.23 -21.15 -9.94
N ALA A 38 17.19 -20.26 -9.73
CA ALA A 38 17.05 -19.16 -8.78
C ALA A 38 15.92 -18.18 -9.22
N VAL A 39 15.91 -17.80 -10.48
CA VAL A 39 14.87 -16.96 -11.07
C VAL A 39 13.49 -17.64 -10.97
N SER A 40 13.39 -18.90 -11.38
CA SER A 40 12.13 -19.65 -11.37
C SER A 40 11.61 -19.88 -9.95
N PHE A 41 12.50 -20.16 -8.99
CA PHE A 41 12.12 -20.29 -7.58
C PHE A 41 11.52 -18.99 -7.06
N ILE A 42 12.22 -17.85 -7.21
CA ILE A 42 11.72 -16.55 -6.74
C ILE A 42 10.41 -16.18 -7.44
N GLN A 43 10.31 -16.40 -8.76
CA GLN A 43 9.08 -16.13 -9.52
C GLN A 43 7.94 -17.13 -9.23
N SER A 44 8.24 -18.31 -8.67
CA SER A 44 7.22 -19.27 -8.21
C SER A 44 6.65 -18.92 -6.84
N LEU A 45 7.37 -18.11 -6.07
CA LEU A 45 6.86 -17.56 -4.83
C LEU A 45 5.63 -16.70 -5.14
N LYS A 46 4.70 -16.70 -4.21
CA LYS A 46 3.48 -15.94 -4.38
C LYS A 46 3.54 -14.71 -3.49
N HIS A 47 3.07 -13.60 -4.01
CA HIS A 47 2.81 -12.45 -3.18
C HIS A 47 1.87 -12.84 -2.04
N THR A 48 2.17 -12.36 -0.85
CA THR A 48 1.60 -12.91 0.37
C THR A 48 0.26 -12.31 0.73
N LYS A 49 -0.04 -11.08 0.29
CA LYS A 49 -1.16 -10.30 0.82
C LYS A 49 -1.83 -9.41 -0.19
N GLY A 50 -3.01 -8.95 0.21
CA GLY A 50 -3.87 -8.12 -0.62
C GLY A 50 -4.34 -8.86 -1.86
N VAL A 51 -4.66 -8.14 -2.89
CA VAL A 51 -5.09 -8.65 -4.20
C VAL A 51 -4.00 -9.42 -4.97
N TRP A 52 -2.77 -9.47 -4.44
CA TRP A 52 -1.62 -10.25 -4.96
C TRP A 52 -1.51 -11.63 -4.30
N ALA A 53 -2.17 -11.83 -3.17
CA ALA A 53 -2.15 -13.13 -2.50
C ALA A 53 -2.39 -14.26 -3.50
N GLY A 54 -1.40 -15.15 -3.59
CA GLY A 54 -1.46 -16.27 -4.50
C GLY A 54 -0.93 -16.05 -5.92
N LYS A 55 -0.49 -14.84 -6.32
CA LYS A 55 0.09 -14.57 -7.67
C LYS A 55 1.61 -14.67 -7.68
N PRO A 56 2.22 -15.09 -8.82
CA PRO A 56 3.67 -15.21 -8.95
C PRO A 56 4.40 -13.87 -8.75
N PHE A 57 5.55 -13.93 -8.09
CA PHE A 57 6.46 -12.80 -7.89
C PHE A 57 7.25 -12.54 -9.19
N LEU A 58 6.88 -11.51 -9.96
CA LEU A 58 7.55 -11.18 -11.22
C LEU A 58 8.75 -10.26 -10.98
N LEU A 59 9.96 -10.72 -11.35
CA LEU A 59 11.19 -9.94 -11.28
C LEU A 59 11.27 -8.89 -12.39
N PHE A 60 11.71 -7.67 -12.06
CA PHE A 60 12.12 -6.69 -13.05
C PHE A 60 13.41 -7.15 -13.76
N PRO A 61 13.68 -6.71 -15.01
CA PRO A 61 14.88 -7.16 -15.73
C PRO A 61 16.20 -6.91 -15.02
N TRP A 62 16.34 -5.80 -14.29
CA TRP A 62 17.55 -5.52 -13.50
C TRP A 62 17.64 -6.43 -12.27
N GLN A 63 16.53 -6.77 -11.63
CA GLN A 63 16.48 -7.75 -10.54
C GLN A 63 16.82 -9.15 -11.06
N GLU A 64 16.24 -9.54 -12.20
CA GLU A 64 16.55 -10.82 -12.85
C GLU A 64 18.03 -10.90 -13.22
N GLN A 65 18.64 -9.81 -13.72
CA GLN A 65 20.07 -9.74 -14.03
C GLN A 65 20.93 -10.01 -12.80
N ILE A 66 20.64 -9.34 -11.66
CA ILE A 66 21.35 -9.52 -10.40
C ILE A 66 21.27 -10.98 -9.92
N ILE A 67 20.07 -11.56 -9.92
CA ILE A 67 19.86 -12.96 -9.51
C ILE A 67 20.64 -13.91 -10.42
N ARG A 68 20.59 -13.71 -11.74
CA ARG A 68 21.32 -14.54 -12.71
C ARG A 68 22.83 -14.44 -12.54
N ASP A 69 23.36 -13.27 -12.32
CA ASP A 69 24.80 -13.04 -12.12
C ASP A 69 25.29 -13.71 -10.84
N ILE A 70 24.57 -13.54 -9.73
CA ILE A 70 24.97 -14.10 -8.43
C ILE A 70 24.91 -15.63 -8.47
N PHE A 71 23.78 -16.20 -8.89
CA PHE A 71 23.53 -17.65 -8.77
C PHE A 71 23.99 -18.45 -9.98
N GLY A 72 24.23 -17.80 -11.12
CA GLY A 72 24.70 -18.45 -12.34
C GLY A 72 26.22 -18.39 -12.56
N THR A 73 26.96 -17.55 -11.84
CA THR A 73 28.43 -17.48 -12.02
C THR A 73 29.11 -18.47 -11.09
N ILE A 74 29.68 -19.54 -11.68
CA ILE A 74 30.19 -20.72 -10.96
C ILE A 74 31.67 -20.88 -11.22
N LYS A 75 32.45 -21.10 -10.16
CA LYS A 75 33.88 -21.42 -10.20
C LYS A 75 34.12 -22.84 -10.72
N ALA A 76 35.34 -23.13 -11.15
CA ALA A 76 35.73 -24.46 -11.63
C ALA A 76 35.47 -25.59 -10.59
N ASN A 77 35.46 -25.27 -9.30
CA ASN A 77 35.13 -26.22 -8.22
C ASN A 77 33.63 -26.45 -8.02
N GLY A 78 32.79 -25.88 -8.85
CA GLY A 78 31.34 -26.08 -8.82
C GLY A 78 30.58 -25.18 -7.82
N TYR A 79 31.23 -24.29 -7.11
CA TYR A 79 30.60 -23.37 -6.15
C TYR A 79 30.43 -21.97 -6.73
N ARG A 80 29.47 -21.21 -6.17
CA ARG A 80 29.21 -19.81 -6.51
C ARG A 80 30.50 -18.98 -6.41
N GLN A 81 30.71 -18.08 -7.39
CA GLN A 81 31.86 -17.19 -7.37
C GLN A 81 31.70 -16.08 -6.33
N PHE A 82 30.50 -15.47 -6.27
CA PHE A 82 30.25 -14.28 -5.44
C PHE A 82 29.80 -14.66 -4.04
N ASN A 83 30.53 -14.19 -3.02
CA ASN A 83 30.22 -14.36 -1.62
C ASN A 83 29.56 -13.13 -1.01
N THR A 84 29.71 -11.97 -1.65
CA THR A 84 29.07 -10.71 -1.24
C THR A 84 28.50 -10.03 -2.46
N ALA A 85 27.25 -9.65 -2.39
CA ALA A 85 26.55 -8.81 -3.35
C ALA A 85 26.13 -7.50 -2.68
N PHE A 86 26.57 -6.39 -3.22
CA PHE A 86 26.19 -5.05 -2.76
C PHE A 86 25.36 -4.37 -3.84
N VAL A 87 24.10 -4.10 -3.52
CA VAL A 87 23.14 -3.46 -4.41
C VAL A 87 22.74 -2.11 -3.82
N GLU A 88 23.34 -1.05 -4.37
CA GLU A 88 22.95 0.31 -4.05
C GLU A 88 22.08 0.86 -5.17
N ILE A 89 20.88 1.28 -4.81
CA ILE A 89 19.90 1.85 -5.72
C ILE A 89 19.44 3.20 -5.20
N CYS A 90 19.15 4.14 -6.08
CA CYS A 90 18.71 5.47 -5.67
C CYS A 90 17.47 5.43 -4.77
N LYS A 91 17.38 6.32 -3.78
CA LYS A 91 16.23 6.47 -2.84
C LYS A 91 14.87 6.65 -3.55
N LYS A 92 14.88 7.08 -4.80
CA LYS A 92 13.70 7.44 -5.59
C LYS A 92 13.16 6.30 -6.46
N ALA A 93 13.43 5.06 -6.11
CA ALA A 93 12.83 3.92 -6.81
C ALA A 93 11.29 3.80 -6.58
N GLY A 94 10.65 4.93 -6.35
CA GLY A 94 9.22 5.19 -6.40
C GLY A 94 8.47 4.87 -5.10
N LYS A 95 7.57 5.79 -4.69
CA LYS A 95 6.43 5.51 -3.78
C LYS A 95 6.01 6.74 -2.96
N GLN A 96 6.26 7.94 -3.47
CA GLN A 96 6.01 9.19 -2.77
C GLN A 96 4.59 9.71 -3.02
N LEU A 97 3.98 10.27 -1.98
CA LEU A 97 2.73 11.03 -2.03
C LEU A 97 2.98 12.47 -1.58
N ALA A 98 2.17 13.40 -2.10
CA ALA A 98 2.21 14.81 -1.71
C ALA A 98 2.04 14.99 -0.20
N LEU A 99 2.73 15.97 0.41
CA LEU A 99 2.70 16.19 1.87
C LEU A 99 1.32 16.56 2.40
N ASP A 100 0.45 17.13 1.57
CA ASP A 100 -0.93 17.47 1.88
C ASP A 100 -1.90 16.30 1.68
N THR A 101 -1.43 15.16 1.14
CA THR A 101 -2.25 13.95 1.01
C THR A 101 -2.80 13.53 2.37
N SER A 102 -4.11 13.47 2.48
CA SER A 102 -4.79 13.03 3.70
C SER A 102 -4.53 11.56 3.99
N VAL A 103 -4.25 11.24 5.25
CA VAL A 103 -4.07 9.86 5.74
C VAL A 103 -4.88 9.72 7.02
N PHE A 104 -5.74 8.70 7.07
CA PHE A 104 -6.55 8.44 8.25
C PHE A 104 -5.76 7.65 9.29
N THR A 105 -5.86 8.07 10.55
CA THR A 105 -5.21 7.44 11.71
C THR A 105 -6.27 7.05 12.74
N PRO A 106 -5.97 6.17 13.71
CA PRO A 106 -6.89 5.88 14.82
C PRO A 106 -7.26 7.09 15.69
N LYS A 107 -6.62 8.25 15.45
CA LYS A 107 -6.87 9.53 16.16
C LYS A 107 -7.48 10.59 15.24
N GLY A 108 -7.99 10.21 14.07
CA GLY A 108 -8.54 11.12 13.07
C GLY A 108 -7.59 11.41 11.91
N TRP A 109 -7.97 12.38 11.10
CA TRP A 109 -7.25 12.74 9.89
C TRP A 109 -5.93 13.47 10.18
N LYS A 110 -4.88 13.03 9.48
CA LYS A 110 -3.60 13.73 9.35
C LYS A 110 -3.25 13.91 7.87
N THR A 111 -2.21 14.66 7.58
CA THR A 111 -1.62 14.72 6.24
C THR A 111 -0.31 13.94 6.22
N MET A 112 0.11 13.49 5.03
CA MET A 112 1.40 12.83 4.85
C MET A 112 2.54 13.65 5.49
N GLY A 113 2.47 14.98 5.44
CA GLY A 113 3.45 15.90 6.03
C GLY A 113 3.48 15.92 7.55
N THR A 114 2.35 15.67 8.22
CA THR A 114 2.20 15.76 9.69
C THR A 114 2.29 14.41 10.42
N LEU A 115 2.40 13.30 9.70
CA LEU A 115 2.59 11.97 10.28
C LEU A 115 3.95 11.88 11.01
N THR A 116 3.99 11.10 12.10
CA THR A 116 5.18 10.80 12.91
C THR A 116 5.33 9.27 13.09
N LEU A 117 6.48 8.81 13.60
CA LEU A 117 6.70 7.38 13.92
C LEU A 117 5.79 6.84 15.03
N GLN A 118 5.15 7.72 15.80
CA GLN A 118 4.20 7.33 16.84
C GLN A 118 2.77 7.14 16.32
N ASP A 119 2.52 7.55 15.07
CA ASP A 119 1.21 7.39 14.46
C ASP A 119 1.05 5.98 13.88
N ARG A 120 -0.21 5.54 13.87
CA ARG A 120 -0.64 4.32 13.16
C ARG A 120 -1.50 4.73 11.98
N VAL A 121 -1.43 3.96 10.93
CA VAL A 121 -2.27 4.09 9.73
C VAL A 121 -2.99 2.77 9.47
N PHE A 122 -3.84 2.68 8.46
CA PHE A 122 -4.57 1.46 8.17
C PHE A 122 -4.09 0.82 6.87
N ASP A 123 -4.07 -0.51 6.83
CA ASP A 123 -3.81 -1.30 5.62
C ASP A 123 -5.10 -1.51 4.80
N GLU A 124 -5.01 -2.19 3.67
CA GLU A 124 -6.14 -2.47 2.78
C GLU A 124 -7.20 -3.39 3.39
N ASN A 125 -6.87 -4.11 4.47
CA ASN A 125 -7.82 -4.93 5.22
C ASN A 125 -8.54 -4.13 6.32
N GLY A 126 -8.19 -2.84 6.46
CA GLY A 126 -8.69 -1.98 7.52
C GLY A 126 -7.98 -2.19 8.86
N SER A 127 -6.91 -2.99 8.91
CA SER A 127 -6.17 -3.25 10.14
C SER A 127 -5.17 -2.13 10.43
N PRO A 128 -5.06 -1.67 11.69
CA PRO A 128 -4.13 -0.62 12.04
C PRO A 128 -2.68 -1.14 12.03
N CYS A 129 -1.77 -0.42 11.38
CA CYS A 129 -0.34 -0.72 11.27
C CYS A 129 0.52 0.47 11.69
N ASN A 130 1.75 0.21 12.13
CA ASN A 130 2.67 1.24 12.59
C ASN A 130 3.46 1.83 11.41
N ILE A 131 3.83 3.09 11.52
CA ILE A 131 4.81 3.71 10.63
C ILE A 131 6.19 3.40 11.19
N VAL A 132 7.03 2.72 10.40
CA VAL A 132 8.37 2.28 10.84
C VAL A 132 9.49 3.15 10.28
N ALA A 133 9.25 3.87 9.17
CA ALA A 133 10.22 4.79 8.60
C ALA A 133 9.56 5.84 7.71
N PHE A 134 10.30 6.94 7.48
CA PHE A 134 9.97 7.99 6.51
C PHE A 134 11.10 8.15 5.49
N SER A 135 10.77 8.47 4.24
CA SER A 135 11.75 9.04 3.33
C SER A 135 12.01 10.50 3.69
N GLU A 136 13.11 11.07 3.19
CA GLU A 136 13.27 12.51 3.12
C GLU A 136 12.15 13.13 2.27
N ILE A 137 11.87 14.42 2.53
CA ILE A 137 10.93 15.18 1.71
C ILE A 137 11.62 15.51 0.39
N ASP A 138 10.94 15.20 -0.70
CA ASP A 138 11.40 15.43 -2.06
C ASP A 138 10.37 16.27 -2.83
N ASP A 139 10.85 17.21 -3.62
CA ASP A 139 10.04 18.07 -4.49
C ASP A 139 10.52 18.02 -5.96
N THR A 140 11.38 17.07 -6.28
CA THR A 140 12.00 16.95 -7.60
C THR A 140 11.26 15.98 -8.52
N GLU A 141 10.48 15.03 -7.98
CA GLU A 141 9.71 14.07 -8.76
C GLU A 141 8.46 14.70 -9.41
N GLN A 142 8.16 14.33 -10.66
CA GLN A 142 6.90 14.72 -11.31
C GLN A 142 5.71 14.17 -10.51
N CYS A 143 4.82 15.05 -10.11
CA CYS A 143 3.59 14.69 -9.44
C CYS A 143 2.43 14.63 -10.43
N TYR A 144 1.56 13.64 -10.25
CA TYR A 144 0.34 13.47 -11.03
C TYR A 144 -0.86 13.49 -10.11
N ARG A 145 -1.95 14.09 -10.57
CA ARG A 145 -3.25 14.00 -9.91
C ARG A 145 -4.06 12.86 -10.51
N LEU A 146 -4.33 11.85 -9.71
CA LEU A 146 -5.27 10.77 -10.03
C LEU A 146 -6.66 11.20 -9.56
N VAL A 147 -7.59 11.37 -10.48
CA VAL A 147 -8.99 11.72 -10.18
C VAL A 147 -9.86 10.48 -10.33
N PHE A 148 -10.62 10.15 -9.29
CA PHE A 148 -11.54 9.03 -9.28
C PHE A 148 -12.97 9.47 -9.62
N ARG A 149 -13.80 8.52 -10.09
CA ARG A 149 -15.20 8.80 -10.49
C ARG A 149 -16.12 9.25 -9.36
N ASP A 150 -15.70 9.10 -8.12
CA ASP A 150 -16.40 9.60 -6.95
C ASP A 150 -16.05 11.06 -6.63
N GLY A 151 -15.20 11.68 -7.45
CA GLY A 151 -14.72 13.05 -7.30
C GLY A 151 -13.54 13.19 -6.35
N SER A 152 -13.08 12.11 -5.70
CA SER A 152 -11.86 12.13 -4.89
C SER A 152 -10.61 12.15 -5.78
N TYR A 153 -9.50 12.64 -5.23
CA TYR A 153 -8.21 12.63 -5.93
C TYR A 153 -7.05 12.33 -4.97
N ILE A 154 -5.93 11.92 -5.56
CA ILE A 154 -4.65 11.75 -4.85
C ILE A 154 -3.55 12.29 -5.73
N ASP A 155 -2.66 13.11 -5.15
CA ASP A 155 -1.46 13.61 -5.78
C ASP A 155 -0.28 12.71 -5.41
N ALA A 156 0.28 12.04 -6.42
CA ALA A 156 1.31 11.02 -6.24
C ALA A 156 2.46 11.22 -7.21
N GLY A 157 3.67 10.90 -6.76
CA GLY A 157 4.86 10.89 -7.60
C GLY A 157 4.74 9.91 -8.76
N ALA A 158 5.44 10.17 -9.85
CA ALA A 158 5.43 9.36 -11.07
C ALA A 158 5.65 7.87 -10.79
N GLN A 159 6.52 7.57 -9.82
CA GLN A 159 6.92 6.21 -9.46
C GLN A 159 6.06 5.56 -8.37
N HIS A 160 5.08 6.28 -7.82
CA HIS A 160 4.20 5.73 -6.81
C HIS A 160 3.44 4.52 -7.37
N GLN A 161 3.45 3.41 -6.63
CA GLN A 161 2.91 2.14 -7.08
C GLN A 161 1.47 1.92 -6.62
N TRP A 162 0.66 1.43 -7.54
CA TRP A 162 -0.76 1.15 -7.36
C TRP A 162 -1.07 -0.28 -7.76
N ASN A 163 -1.90 -0.92 -6.97
CA ASN A 163 -2.50 -2.18 -7.38
C ASN A 163 -3.71 -1.90 -8.27
N VAL A 164 -3.58 -2.11 -9.56
CA VAL A 164 -4.63 -1.81 -10.54
C VAL A 164 -5.16 -3.06 -11.21
N GLN A 165 -6.44 -3.02 -11.59
CA GLN A 165 -7.04 -3.95 -12.52
C GLN A 165 -7.38 -3.24 -13.82
N VAL A 166 -7.08 -3.88 -14.96
CA VAL A 166 -7.43 -3.39 -16.29
C VAL A 166 -8.58 -4.22 -16.86
N THR A 167 -9.71 -3.59 -17.14
CA THR A 167 -10.96 -4.29 -17.47
C THR A 167 -10.98 -4.96 -18.84
N ASN A 168 -10.14 -4.53 -19.81
CA ASN A 168 -10.16 -5.02 -21.19
C ASN A 168 -9.34 -6.31 -21.44
N ASN A 169 -8.48 -6.72 -20.52
CA ASN A 169 -7.58 -7.89 -20.67
C ASN A 169 -7.86 -9.00 -19.65
N GLY A 170 -9.13 -9.23 -19.34
CA GLY A 170 -9.49 -10.15 -18.26
C GLY A 170 -9.18 -9.56 -16.88
N LYS A 171 -9.64 -10.23 -15.81
CA LYS A 171 -9.53 -9.77 -14.41
C LYS A 171 -8.09 -9.85 -13.86
N ARG A 172 -7.05 -9.53 -14.65
CA ARG A 172 -5.66 -9.58 -14.20
C ARG A 172 -5.30 -8.29 -13.46
N GLU A 173 -4.90 -8.44 -12.25
CA GLU A 173 -4.32 -7.37 -11.44
C GLU A 173 -2.86 -7.16 -11.81
N LYS A 174 -2.40 -5.91 -11.70
CA LYS A 174 -1.04 -5.49 -12.01
C LYS A 174 -0.58 -4.44 -11.02
N ILE A 175 0.69 -4.40 -10.70
CA ILE A 175 1.30 -3.21 -10.11
C ILE A 175 1.71 -2.29 -11.24
N TRP A 176 1.17 -1.08 -11.22
CA TRP A 176 1.56 -0.01 -12.13
C TRP A 176 1.99 1.21 -11.35
N THR A 177 3.01 1.89 -11.85
CA THR A 177 3.36 3.21 -11.37
C THR A 177 2.31 4.22 -11.82
N THR A 178 2.28 5.37 -11.15
CA THR A 178 1.40 6.49 -11.53
C THR A 178 1.58 6.85 -13.00
N GLU A 179 2.81 6.88 -13.45
CA GLU A 179 3.14 7.20 -14.83
C GLU A 179 2.70 6.12 -15.83
N GLU A 180 2.85 4.83 -15.50
CA GLU A 180 2.32 3.76 -16.33
C GLU A 180 0.80 3.84 -16.48
N ILE A 181 0.10 4.25 -15.40
CA ILE A 181 -1.33 4.52 -15.42
C ILE A 181 -1.64 5.68 -16.37
N TYR A 182 -0.88 6.78 -16.29
CA TYR A 182 -1.00 7.93 -17.16
C TYR A 182 -0.83 7.53 -18.63
N ARG A 183 0.29 6.91 -18.98
CA ARG A 183 0.59 6.45 -20.35
C ARG A 183 -0.46 5.46 -20.89
N ALA A 184 -0.96 4.56 -20.04
CA ALA A 184 -2.01 3.63 -20.45
C ALA A 184 -3.34 4.34 -20.70
N THR A 185 -3.67 5.35 -19.91
CA THR A 185 -4.89 6.17 -20.07
C THR A 185 -4.83 6.97 -21.36
N ILE A 186 -3.71 7.64 -21.66
CA ILE A 186 -3.53 8.39 -22.92
C ILE A 186 -3.67 7.44 -24.12
N ARG A 187 -2.92 6.32 -24.14
CA ARG A 187 -3.01 5.32 -25.23
C ARG A 187 -4.42 4.75 -25.41
N TYR A 188 -5.16 4.60 -24.31
CA TYR A 188 -6.55 4.14 -24.40
C TYR A 188 -7.45 5.19 -25.04
N ARG A 189 -7.33 6.48 -24.63
CA ARG A 189 -8.08 7.59 -25.18
C ARG A 189 -7.79 7.80 -26.67
N GLU A 190 -6.53 7.76 -27.06
CA GLU A 190 -6.12 7.86 -28.48
C GLU A 190 -6.78 6.79 -29.36
N ARG A 191 -6.82 5.53 -28.88
CA ARG A 191 -7.47 4.41 -29.61
C ARG A 191 -8.99 4.55 -29.70
N HIS A 192 -9.61 5.30 -28.83
CA HIS A 192 -11.07 5.49 -28.77
C HIS A 192 -11.47 6.95 -29.03
N LYS A 193 -10.57 7.73 -29.64
CA LYS A 193 -10.85 9.08 -30.10
C LYS A 193 -12.04 9.03 -31.04
N ASN A 194 -13.07 9.84 -30.78
CA ASN A 194 -14.36 9.84 -31.49
C ASN A 194 -15.33 8.69 -31.13
N ASP A 195 -15.07 7.95 -30.04
CA ASP A 195 -15.99 6.94 -29.52
C ASP A 195 -16.51 7.38 -28.12
N ARG A 196 -17.75 6.97 -27.77
CA ARG A 196 -18.31 7.18 -26.40
C ARG A 196 -17.41 6.65 -25.26
N ARG A 197 -16.43 5.81 -25.60
CA ARG A 197 -15.43 5.24 -24.67
C ARG A 197 -14.23 6.14 -24.43
N GLU A 198 -14.04 7.23 -25.15
CA GLU A 198 -12.91 8.16 -25.00
C GLU A 198 -12.74 8.61 -23.53
N ASN A 199 -13.85 8.92 -22.87
CA ASN A 199 -13.89 9.33 -21.47
C ASN A 199 -14.09 8.17 -20.47
N CYS A 200 -13.97 6.91 -20.92
CA CYS A 200 -14.06 5.74 -20.07
C CYS A 200 -12.68 5.30 -19.60
N SER A 201 -12.50 5.10 -18.31
CA SER A 201 -11.31 4.45 -17.78
C SER A 201 -11.51 2.95 -17.70
N VAL A 202 -10.50 2.23 -18.11
CA VAL A 202 -10.36 0.77 -17.94
C VAL A 202 -9.59 0.40 -16.69
N ILE A 203 -9.05 1.40 -15.95
CA ILE A 203 -8.20 1.22 -14.78
C ILE A 203 -9.04 1.40 -13.52
N ARG A 204 -8.89 0.48 -12.58
CA ARG A 204 -9.58 0.50 -11.30
C ARG A 204 -8.68 -0.03 -10.18
N ILE A 205 -8.87 0.49 -8.97
CA ILE A 205 -8.14 0.11 -7.74
C ILE A 205 -9.15 -0.51 -6.78
N PRO A 206 -8.84 -1.61 -6.06
CA PRO A 206 -9.74 -2.19 -5.06
C PRO A 206 -10.08 -1.19 -3.96
N VAL A 207 -11.31 -1.25 -3.44
CA VAL A 207 -11.73 -0.53 -2.23
C VAL A 207 -11.18 -1.29 -1.02
N ALA A 208 -10.72 -0.57 0.01
CA ALA A 208 -10.30 -1.15 1.28
C ALA A 208 -11.49 -1.78 2.04
N ASN A 209 -11.20 -2.68 2.95
CA ASN A 209 -12.18 -3.19 3.90
C ASN A 209 -12.52 -2.12 4.96
N ALA A 210 -13.55 -2.39 5.79
CA ALA A 210 -13.90 -1.53 6.91
C ALA A 210 -12.72 -1.37 7.88
N LEU A 211 -12.48 -0.14 8.36
CA LEU A 211 -11.40 0.15 9.30
C LEU A 211 -11.71 -0.50 10.65
N GLN A 212 -10.73 -1.20 11.21
CA GLN A 212 -10.84 -1.89 12.49
C GLN A 212 -10.35 -0.98 13.62
N MET A 213 -11.26 -0.43 14.35
CA MET A 213 -11.00 0.44 15.52
C MET A 213 -11.65 -0.13 16.76
N PRO A 214 -11.11 0.16 17.97
CA PRO A 214 -11.68 -0.28 19.22
C PRO A 214 -13.05 0.39 19.47
N GLU A 215 -13.83 -0.24 20.34
CA GLU A 215 -15.03 0.39 20.86
C GLU A 215 -14.70 1.65 21.64
N SER A 216 -15.46 2.72 21.39
CA SER A 216 -15.27 4.05 22.02
C SER A 216 -16.43 4.36 22.95
N THR A 217 -16.12 5.02 24.09
CA THR A 217 -17.14 5.60 24.95
C THR A 217 -17.63 6.90 24.33
N LEU A 218 -18.83 6.88 23.78
CA LEU A 218 -19.42 8.01 23.07
C LEU A 218 -20.43 8.77 23.95
N PRO A 219 -20.55 10.09 23.79
CA PRO A 219 -21.47 10.92 24.59
C PRO A 219 -22.93 10.52 24.43
N VAL A 220 -23.31 10.05 23.23
CA VAL A 220 -24.67 9.59 22.88
C VAL A 220 -24.54 8.34 22.03
N ASP A 221 -25.49 7.43 22.19
CA ASP A 221 -25.59 6.25 21.34
C ASP A 221 -25.49 6.60 19.84
N PRO A 222 -24.65 5.92 19.05
CA PRO A 222 -24.37 6.30 17.67
C PRO A 222 -25.61 6.31 16.78
N TYR A 223 -26.53 5.39 16.96
CA TYR A 223 -27.76 5.34 16.19
C TYR A 223 -28.65 6.56 16.48
N VAL A 224 -28.82 6.89 17.77
CA VAL A 224 -29.61 8.05 18.20
C VAL A 224 -28.97 9.36 17.75
N TYR A 225 -27.62 9.41 17.77
CA TYR A 225 -26.88 10.55 17.22
C TYR A 225 -27.12 10.71 15.71
N GLY A 226 -27.10 9.61 14.95
CA GLY A 226 -27.43 9.59 13.53
C GLY A 226 -28.85 10.09 13.23
N LEU A 227 -29.84 9.67 14.02
CA LEU A 227 -31.21 10.20 13.94
C LEU A 227 -31.28 11.71 14.22
N TRP A 228 -30.52 12.15 15.23
CA TRP A 228 -30.48 13.59 15.57
C TRP A 228 -29.81 14.43 14.47
N LEU A 229 -28.76 13.93 13.83
CA LEU A 229 -28.11 14.61 12.71
C LEU A 229 -29.08 14.90 11.56
N GLY A 230 -30.02 14.02 11.26
CA GLY A 230 -31.10 14.28 10.30
C GLY A 230 -32.22 15.14 10.91
N ASN A 231 -32.94 14.59 11.84
CA ASN A 231 -34.23 15.08 12.33
C ASN A 231 -34.17 15.78 13.70
N GLY A 232 -33.00 16.03 14.28
CA GLY A 232 -32.82 16.64 15.60
C GLY A 232 -32.97 18.15 15.60
N ASN A 233 -33.47 18.67 16.70
CA ASN A 233 -33.51 20.10 16.99
C ASN A 233 -32.15 20.56 17.52
N THR A 234 -31.60 21.66 16.99
CA THR A 234 -30.28 22.20 17.36
C THR A 234 -30.29 23.04 18.64
N VAL A 235 -31.47 23.35 19.20
CA VAL A 235 -31.62 24.16 20.41
C VAL A 235 -32.15 23.35 21.58
N LYS A 236 -32.98 22.35 21.31
CA LYS A 236 -33.62 21.51 22.33
C LYS A 236 -33.25 20.05 22.15
N PRO A 237 -33.20 19.24 23.24
CA PRO A 237 -32.91 17.81 23.17
C PRO A 237 -34.10 17.03 22.60
N GLU A 238 -34.44 17.29 21.36
CA GLU A 238 -35.64 16.78 20.69
C GLU A 238 -35.29 16.18 19.33
N ILE A 239 -35.99 15.09 18.99
CA ILE A 239 -35.94 14.45 17.67
C ILE A 239 -37.35 14.34 17.11
N THR A 240 -37.53 14.65 15.82
CA THR A 240 -38.80 14.50 15.11
C THR A 240 -38.84 13.18 14.36
N ILE A 241 -39.86 12.36 14.60
CA ILE A 241 -40.05 11.02 14.01
C ILE A 241 -41.36 10.97 13.27
N CYS A 242 -41.37 10.40 12.05
CA CYS A 242 -42.61 10.16 11.31
C CYS A 242 -43.51 9.19 12.07
N THR A 243 -44.83 9.47 12.14
CA THR A 243 -45.82 8.68 12.89
C THR A 243 -45.71 7.17 12.62
N ARG A 244 -45.50 6.77 11.37
CA ARG A 244 -45.36 5.35 10.97
C ARG A 244 -44.08 4.66 11.49
N ASP A 245 -43.10 5.41 11.97
CA ASP A 245 -41.81 4.90 12.43
C ASP A 245 -41.70 4.92 13.98
N VAL A 246 -42.69 5.48 14.67
CA VAL A 246 -42.68 5.70 16.13
C VAL A 246 -42.48 4.40 16.88
N GLU A 247 -43.19 3.33 16.55
CA GLU A 247 -43.06 2.04 17.24
C GLU A 247 -41.64 1.47 17.11
N SER A 248 -41.07 1.51 15.92
CA SER A 248 -39.69 1.07 15.68
C SER A 248 -38.69 1.92 16.44
N PHE A 249 -38.89 3.25 16.43
CA PHE A 249 -38.04 4.20 17.14
C PHE A 249 -38.02 3.91 18.65
N LEU A 250 -39.21 3.73 19.29
CA LEU A 250 -39.32 3.44 20.72
C LEU A 250 -38.63 2.13 21.15
N LYS A 251 -38.59 1.13 20.27
CA LYS A 251 -37.90 -0.14 20.52
C LYS A 251 -36.37 -0.04 20.47
N GLN A 252 -35.83 0.99 19.79
CA GLN A 252 -34.40 1.08 19.47
C GLN A 252 -33.66 2.16 20.23
N VAL A 253 -34.38 3.11 20.86
CA VAL A 253 -33.79 4.18 21.62
C VAL A 253 -33.52 3.74 23.06
N PRO A 254 -32.25 3.68 23.52
CA PRO A 254 -31.89 3.17 24.84
C PRO A 254 -32.04 4.24 25.95
N TYR A 255 -32.78 5.31 25.69
CA TYR A 255 -32.88 6.47 26.59
C TYR A 255 -34.32 6.71 27.06
N GLU A 256 -34.43 7.30 28.24
CA GLU A 256 -35.69 7.81 28.76
C GLU A 256 -36.23 8.95 27.89
N ILE A 257 -37.48 8.88 27.55
CA ILE A 257 -38.23 9.92 26.83
C ILE A 257 -39.10 10.64 27.84
N THR A 258 -38.75 11.87 28.15
CA THR A 258 -39.47 12.65 29.21
C THR A 258 -40.73 13.31 28.71
N ASN A 259 -40.89 13.50 27.41
CA ASN A 259 -42.08 14.05 26.80
C ASN A 259 -42.19 13.66 25.31
N ALA A 260 -43.41 13.51 24.82
CA ALA A 260 -43.72 13.24 23.43
C ALA A 260 -45.07 13.89 23.04
N TRP A 261 -45.10 14.51 21.86
CA TRP A 261 -46.31 15.12 21.33
C TRP A 261 -46.37 15.07 19.82
N GLU A 262 -47.57 15.01 19.30
CA GLU A 262 -47.77 15.05 17.85
C GLU A 262 -47.62 16.50 17.33
N GLN A 263 -46.96 16.66 16.19
CA GLN A 263 -46.76 17.96 15.54
C GLN A 263 -48.08 18.44 14.91
N LYS A 264 -48.36 19.74 15.02
CA LYS A 264 -49.54 20.35 14.40
C LYS A 264 -49.61 20.03 12.91
N GLY A 265 -50.68 19.44 12.45
CA GLY A 265 -50.86 18.98 11.07
C GLY A 265 -50.71 17.46 10.88
N GLY A 266 -50.38 16.72 11.92
CA GLY A 266 -50.25 15.26 11.88
C GLY A 266 -48.99 14.74 11.15
N GLY A 267 -48.79 13.44 11.17
CA GLY A 267 -47.78 12.77 10.39
C GLY A 267 -46.37 12.68 11.03
N SER A 268 -46.11 13.37 12.13
CA SER A 268 -44.86 13.27 12.89
C SER A 268 -45.02 13.58 14.37
N TRP A 269 -44.16 12.95 15.17
CA TRP A 269 -44.04 13.12 16.61
C TRP A 269 -42.72 13.73 17.00
N ILE A 270 -42.73 14.61 18.02
CA ILE A 270 -41.54 15.17 18.63
C ILE A 270 -41.27 14.48 19.96
N PHE A 271 -40.07 13.92 20.13
CA PHE A 271 -39.65 13.23 21.34
C PHE A 271 -38.55 14.03 22.03
N ARG A 272 -38.74 14.33 23.32
CA ARG A 272 -37.75 14.98 24.16
C ARG A 272 -36.92 13.96 24.91
N ILE A 273 -35.60 13.95 24.64
CA ILE A 273 -34.65 12.96 25.14
C ILE A 273 -33.51 13.72 25.86
N PRO A 274 -33.53 13.81 27.21
CA PRO A 274 -32.55 14.53 27.97
C PRO A 274 -31.11 14.10 27.73
N ALA A 275 -30.86 12.85 27.36
CA ALA A 275 -29.57 12.29 27.01
C ALA A 275 -28.90 12.98 25.79
N LEU A 276 -29.64 13.76 25.00
CA LEU A 276 -29.10 14.58 23.92
C LEU A 276 -28.48 15.92 24.39
N LYS A 277 -28.61 16.29 25.67
CA LYS A 277 -28.03 17.54 26.19
C LYS A 277 -26.52 17.72 25.91
N PRO A 278 -25.66 16.68 26.05
CA PRO A 278 -24.24 16.81 25.74
C PRO A 278 -23.98 17.35 24.33
N ILE A 279 -24.78 16.92 23.34
CA ILE A 279 -24.68 17.38 21.94
C ILE A 279 -24.97 18.90 21.84
N LEU A 280 -25.93 19.39 22.59
CA LEU A 280 -26.36 20.79 22.54
C LEU A 280 -25.40 21.75 23.28
N LEU A 281 -24.65 21.21 24.23
CA LEU A 281 -23.67 21.98 25.04
C LEU A 281 -22.29 22.05 24.42
N SER A 282 -22.01 21.19 23.43
CA SER A 282 -20.75 21.10 22.71
C SER A 282 -20.82 21.81 21.35
N ASN A 283 -19.69 21.90 20.66
CA ASN A 283 -19.59 22.39 19.28
C ASN A 283 -20.37 21.56 18.24
N PHE A 284 -21.04 20.47 18.67
CA PHE A 284 -21.87 19.58 17.83
C PHE A 284 -23.15 20.23 17.29
N ARG A 285 -23.50 21.43 17.76
CA ARG A 285 -24.67 22.19 17.27
C ARG A 285 -24.74 22.35 15.74
N GLN A 286 -23.59 22.31 15.07
CA GLN A 286 -23.51 22.54 13.61
C GLN A 286 -23.77 21.28 12.77
N LYS A 287 -24.38 20.22 13.34
CA LYS A 287 -24.69 18.98 12.62
C LYS A 287 -23.52 18.49 11.74
N HIS A 288 -22.49 17.95 12.38
CA HIS A 288 -21.35 17.28 11.77
C HIS A 288 -21.06 15.98 12.52
N ILE A 289 -20.28 15.07 11.92
CA ILE A 289 -19.82 13.86 12.59
C ILE A 289 -18.44 14.13 13.21
N PRO A 290 -18.32 14.18 14.55
CA PRO A 290 -17.03 14.40 15.22
C PRO A 290 -16.07 13.23 15.04
N ASP A 291 -14.75 13.50 15.15
CA ASP A 291 -13.71 12.50 15.02
C ASP A 291 -13.88 11.31 15.98
N GLU A 292 -14.41 11.53 17.19
CA GLU A 292 -14.68 10.46 18.17
C GLU A 292 -15.68 9.42 17.66
N TYR A 293 -16.69 9.81 16.85
CA TYR A 293 -17.61 8.90 16.20
C TYR A 293 -16.98 8.27 14.93
N MET A 294 -16.15 9.02 14.22
CA MET A 294 -15.44 8.51 13.04
C MET A 294 -14.37 7.50 13.41
N CYS A 295 -13.76 7.62 14.59
CA CYS A 295 -12.74 6.71 15.11
C CYS A 295 -13.31 5.62 16.05
N ALA A 296 -14.61 5.46 16.11
CA ALA A 296 -15.29 4.42 16.90
C ALA A 296 -15.27 3.04 16.18
N SER A 297 -15.69 1.98 16.88
CA SER A 297 -15.71 0.63 16.32
C SER A 297 -16.55 0.52 15.04
N GLU A 298 -16.36 -0.54 14.29
CA GLU A 298 -17.13 -0.77 13.05
C GLU A 298 -18.62 -0.80 13.35
N GLU A 299 -19.03 -1.49 14.43
CA GLU A 299 -20.43 -1.62 14.85
C GLU A 299 -21.03 -0.25 15.22
N GLN A 300 -20.26 0.59 15.93
CA GLN A 300 -20.70 1.93 16.31
C GLN A 300 -20.86 2.85 15.08
N ARG A 301 -19.96 2.76 14.11
CA ARG A 301 -20.06 3.50 12.84
C ARG A 301 -21.22 3.00 11.97
N TRP A 302 -21.49 1.69 11.96
CA TRP A 302 -22.70 1.14 11.33
C TRP A 302 -23.97 1.66 11.99
N ALA A 303 -24.04 1.68 13.32
CA ALA A 303 -25.19 2.22 14.05
C ALA A 303 -25.41 3.71 13.70
N LEU A 304 -24.34 4.51 13.64
CA LEU A 304 -24.42 5.90 13.22
C LEU A 304 -24.97 6.05 11.78
N LEU A 305 -24.46 5.26 10.83
CA LEU A 305 -24.95 5.24 9.46
C LEU A 305 -26.43 4.86 9.39
N GLN A 306 -26.85 3.86 10.16
CA GLN A 306 -28.25 3.43 10.23
C GLN A 306 -29.17 4.55 10.74
N GLY A 307 -28.75 5.29 11.76
CA GLY A 307 -29.50 6.46 12.26
C GLY A 307 -29.64 7.57 11.20
N LEU A 308 -28.56 7.91 10.49
CA LEU A 308 -28.58 8.84 9.37
C LEU A 308 -29.51 8.36 8.25
N MET A 309 -29.45 7.09 7.90
CA MET A 309 -30.30 6.51 6.87
C MET A 309 -31.77 6.39 7.28
N ASP A 310 -32.06 6.24 8.57
CA ASP A 310 -33.42 6.17 9.09
C ASP A 310 -34.06 7.56 9.18
N SER A 311 -33.28 8.63 9.33
CA SER A 311 -33.77 10.00 9.18
C SER A 311 -33.88 10.41 7.71
N ASP A 312 -32.78 10.82 7.07
CA ASP A 312 -32.73 11.47 5.76
C ASP A 312 -32.35 10.53 4.61
N GLY A 313 -32.23 9.24 4.86
CA GLY A 313 -31.89 8.25 3.86
C GLY A 313 -33.11 7.57 3.22
N CYS A 314 -32.91 7.05 2.01
CA CYS A 314 -33.87 6.17 1.37
C CYS A 314 -33.18 4.99 0.65
N ILE A 315 -33.92 3.89 0.47
CA ILE A 315 -33.48 2.70 -0.28
C ILE A 315 -34.37 2.57 -1.52
N GLY A 316 -33.76 2.63 -2.71
CA GLY A 316 -34.48 2.55 -3.98
C GLY A 316 -34.95 1.13 -4.30
N ALA A 317 -36.24 0.94 -4.51
CA ALA A 317 -36.85 -0.38 -4.75
C ALA A 317 -36.31 -1.08 -6.02
N ARG A 318 -35.98 -0.33 -7.09
CA ARG A 318 -35.56 -0.93 -8.38
C ARG A 318 -34.06 -1.22 -8.48
N LYS A 319 -33.21 -0.52 -7.72
CA LYS A 319 -31.75 -0.59 -7.87
C LYS A 319 -31.04 -1.11 -6.60
N ALA A 320 -31.75 -1.34 -5.50
CA ALA A 320 -31.21 -1.60 -4.17
C ALA A 320 -30.06 -0.63 -3.80
N GLN A 321 -30.13 0.59 -4.28
CA GLN A 321 -29.18 1.65 -4.04
C GLN A 321 -29.65 2.46 -2.85
N SER A 322 -28.78 2.61 -1.86
CA SER A 322 -29.00 3.53 -0.74
C SER A 322 -28.65 4.94 -1.17
N VAL A 323 -29.48 5.89 -0.75
CA VAL A 323 -29.31 7.31 -1.05
C VAL A 323 -29.46 8.09 0.25
N TYR A 324 -28.51 8.94 0.56
CA TYR A 324 -28.56 9.92 1.64
C TYR A 324 -28.56 11.32 1.04
N VAL A 325 -29.31 12.24 1.62
CA VAL A 325 -29.40 13.62 1.14
C VAL A 325 -29.18 14.60 2.29
N SER A 326 -28.51 15.72 2.00
CA SER A 326 -28.34 16.82 2.95
C SER A 326 -28.19 18.16 2.19
N THR A 327 -28.61 19.26 2.79
CA THR A 327 -28.27 20.61 2.36
C THR A 327 -27.03 21.16 3.06
N ILE A 328 -26.52 20.44 4.06
CA ILE A 328 -25.31 20.81 4.81
C ILE A 328 -24.12 20.09 4.19
N LYS A 329 -23.22 20.84 3.55
CA LYS A 329 -22.06 20.29 2.83
C LYS A 329 -21.15 19.48 3.76
N ASP A 330 -20.78 20.04 4.91
CA ASP A 330 -19.86 19.40 5.87
C ASP A 330 -20.43 18.06 6.35
N LEU A 331 -21.74 18.00 6.64
CA LEU A 331 -22.38 16.75 7.03
C LEU A 331 -22.38 15.74 5.85
N ALA A 332 -22.62 16.18 4.63
CA ALA A 332 -22.55 15.33 3.45
C ALA A 332 -21.14 14.76 3.23
N ASP A 333 -20.10 15.60 3.38
CA ASP A 333 -18.70 15.15 3.28
C ASP A 333 -18.35 14.17 4.42
N ASN A 334 -18.79 14.40 5.66
CA ASN A 334 -18.61 13.47 6.77
C ASN A 334 -19.32 12.12 6.52
N VAL A 335 -20.51 12.12 5.95
CA VAL A 335 -21.21 10.86 5.60
C VAL A 335 -20.46 10.09 4.52
N ARG A 336 -19.83 10.76 3.56
CA ARG A 336 -18.95 10.10 2.60
C ARG A 336 -17.74 9.46 3.27
N GLU A 337 -17.09 10.16 4.19
CA GLU A 337 -15.95 9.65 4.97
C GLU A 337 -16.37 8.46 5.84
N LEU A 338 -17.52 8.52 6.49
CA LEU A 338 -18.10 7.41 7.23
C LEU A 338 -18.28 6.18 6.33
N LEU A 339 -18.84 6.34 5.14
CA LEU A 339 -19.00 5.25 4.18
C LEU A 339 -17.67 4.66 3.73
N TRP A 340 -16.65 5.48 3.42
CA TRP A 340 -15.32 4.99 3.08
C TRP A 340 -14.66 4.26 4.25
N SER A 341 -14.82 4.75 5.48
CA SER A 341 -14.30 4.08 6.67
C SER A 341 -14.94 2.71 6.94
N LEU A 342 -16.13 2.47 6.40
CA LEU A 342 -16.86 1.20 6.40
C LEU A 342 -16.59 0.34 5.14
N GLY A 343 -15.62 0.72 4.31
CA GLY A 343 -15.30 0.02 3.06
C GLY A 343 -16.38 0.16 1.97
N ILE A 344 -17.22 1.19 2.06
CA ILE A 344 -18.34 1.38 1.15
C ILE A 344 -18.02 2.48 0.14
N LYS A 345 -17.96 2.10 -1.14
CA LYS A 345 -17.85 3.05 -2.24
C LYS A 345 -19.10 3.89 -2.36
N ASN A 346 -18.93 5.20 -2.47
CA ASN A 346 -20.01 6.16 -2.66
C ASN A 346 -19.71 7.16 -3.80
N ALA A 347 -20.71 7.89 -4.20
CA ALA A 347 -20.59 9.03 -5.13
C ALA A 347 -21.57 10.12 -4.71
N MET A 348 -21.15 11.37 -4.78
CA MET A 348 -21.96 12.53 -4.47
C MET A 348 -22.27 13.34 -5.72
N THR A 349 -23.48 13.86 -5.82
CA THR A 349 -23.91 14.85 -6.82
C THR A 349 -24.45 16.08 -6.11
N GLU A 350 -24.24 17.23 -6.72
CA GLU A 350 -24.71 18.53 -6.23
C GLU A 350 -25.79 19.03 -7.20
N GLU A 351 -26.93 19.37 -6.67
CA GLU A 351 -28.08 19.85 -7.45
C GLU A 351 -28.76 21.00 -6.70
N PRO A 352 -29.37 21.98 -7.39
CA PRO A 352 -30.18 22.99 -6.72
C PRO A 352 -31.30 22.32 -5.90
N SER A 353 -31.45 22.73 -4.65
CA SER A 353 -32.52 22.23 -3.79
C SER A 353 -33.85 22.84 -4.22
N THR A 354 -34.90 22.02 -4.31
CA THR A 354 -36.25 22.47 -4.64
C THR A 354 -37.26 21.99 -3.59
N ARG A 355 -38.21 22.83 -3.21
CA ARG A 355 -39.33 22.47 -2.36
C ARG A 355 -40.65 22.69 -3.13
N TYR A 356 -41.38 21.61 -3.35
CA TYR A 356 -42.60 21.61 -4.19
C TYR A 356 -42.36 22.18 -5.62
N GLY A 357 -41.16 21.93 -6.19
CA GLY A 357 -40.75 22.42 -7.51
C GLY A 357 -40.21 23.85 -7.53
N VAL A 358 -40.15 24.53 -6.39
CA VAL A 358 -39.59 25.90 -6.27
C VAL A 358 -38.17 25.81 -5.74
N PRO A 359 -37.17 26.47 -6.39
CA PRO A 359 -35.80 26.53 -5.88
C PRO A 359 -35.77 27.20 -4.50
N THR A 360 -35.03 26.58 -3.55
CA THR A 360 -34.83 27.11 -2.18
C THR A 360 -33.65 28.04 -2.08
N GLY A 361 -32.78 28.11 -3.09
CA GLY A 361 -31.50 28.83 -3.05
C GLY A 361 -30.37 28.03 -2.39
N GLU A 362 -30.64 26.84 -1.86
CA GLU A 362 -29.65 25.94 -1.25
C GLU A 362 -29.18 24.90 -2.24
N THR A 363 -28.01 24.29 -1.99
CA THR A 363 -27.52 23.13 -2.73
C THR A 363 -27.91 21.84 -2.01
N LEU A 364 -28.46 20.89 -2.75
CA LEU A 364 -28.76 19.54 -2.27
C LEU A 364 -27.61 18.61 -2.63
N TYR A 365 -26.97 18.04 -1.61
CA TYR A 365 -25.93 17.03 -1.73
C TYR A 365 -26.56 15.64 -1.66
N THR A 366 -26.47 14.89 -2.76
CA THR A 366 -27.05 13.55 -2.86
C THR A 366 -25.94 12.51 -2.93
N ILE A 367 -25.83 11.67 -1.88
CA ILE A 367 -24.84 10.61 -1.77
C ILE A 367 -25.49 9.28 -2.12
N ARG A 368 -24.94 8.59 -3.14
CA ARG A 368 -25.42 7.30 -3.62
C ARG A 368 -24.39 6.22 -3.36
N PHE A 369 -24.82 5.12 -2.76
CA PHE A 369 -23.96 3.98 -2.45
C PHE A 369 -24.74 2.65 -2.49
N THR A 370 -24.00 1.53 -2.50
CA THR A 370 -24.61 0.19 -2.54
C THR A 370 -23.95 -0.66 -1.46
N THR A 371 -24.75 -1.29 -0.62
CA THR A 371 -24.34 -2.27 0.39
C THR A 371 -24.83 -3.66 0.03
N PHE A 372 -24.30 -4.67 0.70
CA PHE A 372 -24.60 -6.07 0.45
C PHE A 372 -25.64 -6.60 1.47
N GLU A 373 -26.08 -7.84 1.30
CA GLU A 373 -27.14 -8.46 2.09
C GLU A 373 -26.83 -8.49 3.60
N ASP A 374 -25.58 -8.76 3.94
CA ASP A 374 -25.01 -8.77 5.28
C ASP A 374 -24.78 -7.38 5.91
N GLN A 375 -25.10 -6.30 5.17
CA GLN A 375 -24.82 -4.92 5.54
C GLN A 375 -26.09 -4.06 5.56
N PRO A 376 -26.97 -4.19 6.57
CA PRO A 376 -28.21 -3.42 6.63
C PRO A 376 -27.94 -1.94 6.92
N THR A 377 -28.38 -1.07 6.01
CA THR A 377 -28.21 0.39 6.14
C THR A 377 -29.34 1.10 6.88
N SER A 378 -30.35 0.38 7.30
CA SER A 378 -31.54 0.91 8.00
C SER A 378 -32.03 -0.10 9.03
N ARG A 379 -32.51 0.37 10.15
CA ARG A 379 -33.22 -0.44 11.18
C ARG A 379 -34.72 -0.41 10.97
N LEU A 380 -35.25 0.48 10.12
CA LEU A 380 -36.68 0.56 9.80
C LEU A 380 -37.05 -0.52 8.78
N GLU A 381 -37.89 -1.48 9.18
CA GLU A 381 -38.30 -2.61 8.33
C GLU A 381 -38.86 -2.14 6.97
N ARG A 382 -39.67 -1.08 6.95
CA ARG A 382 -40.21 -0.50 5.71
C ARG A 382 -39.15 0.02 4.71
N LYS A 383 -37.95 0.41 5.21
CA LYS A 383 -36.83 0.81 4.36
C LYS A 383 -35.99 -0.42 4.01
N TYR A 384 -35.75 -1.30 4.98
CA TYR A 384 -34.96 -2.51 4.83
C TYR A 384 -35.59 -3.53 3.88
N SER A 385 -36.90 -3.76 3.97
CA SER A 385 -37.62 -4.69 3.08
C SER A 385 -37.59 -4.30 1.59
N ARG A 386 -37.23 -3.06 1.27
CA ARG A 386 -37.03 -2.60 -0.10
C ARG A 386 -35.66 -3.02 -0.68
N LYS A 387 -34.75 -3.47 0.18
CA LYS A 387 -33.44 -3.92 -0.25
C LYS A 387 -33.58 -5.25 -0.98
N GLN A 388 -33.45 -5.23 -2.31
CA GLN A 388 -33.38 -6.48 -3.07
C GLN A 388 -32.08 -7.21 -2.73
N GLU A 389 -32.17 -8.52 -2.53
CA GLU A 389 -31.00 -9.39 -2.37
C GLU A 389 -30.00 -9.14 -3.50
N ARG A 390 -28.76 -8.85 -3.13
CA ARG A 390 -27.68 -8.63 -4.09
C ARG A 390 -26.42 -9.33 -3.66
N THR A 391 -26.00 -10.25 -4.50
CA THR A 391 -24.63 -10.74 -4.52
C THR A 391 -23.64 -9.60 -4.77
N LYS A 392 -22.46 -9.65 -4.14
CA LYS A 392 -21.36 -8.69 -4.36
C LYS A 392 -21.12 -8.40 -5.84
N LYS A 393 -21.49 -7.22 -6.32
CA LYS A 393 -21.20 -6.83 -7.70
C LYS A 393 -19.82 -6.24 -7.77
N THR A 394 -19.01 -6.75 -8.69
CA THR A 394 -17.63 -6.31 -8.96
C THR A 394 -17.46 -4.79 -9.03
N ARG A 395 -18.49 -4.07 -9.48
CA ARG A 395 -18.44 -2.61 -9.67
C ARG A 395 -18.38 -1.82 -8.37
N SER A 396 -18.95 -2.32 -7.30
CA SER A 396 -18.95 -1.65 -5.98
C SER A 396 -17.66 -1.86 -5.19
N CYS A 397 -16.82 -2.80 -5.61
CA CYS A 397 -15.58 -3.14 -4.91
C CYS A 397 -14.33 -2.42 -5.48
N PHE A 398 -14.49 -1.41 -6.35
CA PHE A 398 -13.38 -0.73 -6.98
C PHE A 398 -13.59 0.77 -7.10
N HIS A 399 -12.52 1.53 -6.83
CA HIS A 399 -12.36 2.90 -7.29
C HIS A 399 -12.02 2.89 -8.78
N TYR A 400 -12.79 3.57 -9.60
CA TYR A 400 -12.51 3.73 -11.03
C TYR A 400 -11.79 5.05 -11.26
N LEU A 401 -10.64 4.98 -11.91
CA LEU A 401 -9.95 6.17 -12.34
C LEU A 401 -10.82 6.90 -13.37
N GLN A 402 -11.06 8.18 -13.19
CA GLN A 402 -11.75 9.03 -14.15
C GLN A 402 -10.74 9.72 -15.05
N ASP A 403 -9.73 10.31 -14.46
CA ASP A 403 -8.69 11.06 -15.14
C ASP A 403 -7.36 10.95 -14.41
N ILE A 404 -6.27 11.24 -15.10
CA ILE A 404 -4.94 11.40 -14.53
C ILE A 404 -4.21 12.49 -15.32
N GLN A 405 -3.61 13.45 -14.61
CA GLN A 405 -2.97 14.61 -15.20
C GLN A 405 -1.64 14.90 -14.51
N PRO A 406 -0.56 15.23 -15.24
CA PRO A 406 0.65 15.75 -14.63
C PRO A 406 0.35 17.12 -14.02
N LEU A 407 0.82 17.37 -12.82
CA LEU A 407 0.73 18.70 -12.21
C LEU A 407 1.79 19.63 -12.82
N PRO A 408 1.42 20.86 -13.18
CA PRO A 408 2.33 21.80 -13.86
C PRO A 408 3.32 22.48 -12.89
N TYR A 409 3.41 22.02 -11.63
CA TYR A 409 4.28 22.56 -10.59
C TYR A 409 4.83 21.43 -9.72
N ARG A 410 5.97 21.68 -9.10
CA ARG A 410 6.59 20.73 -8.18
C ARG A 410 5.85 20.69 -6.86
N VAL A 411 5.68 19.50 -6.31
CA VAL A 411 5.00 19.25 -5.05
C VAL A 411 5.96 18.56 -4.09
N LYS A 412 6.04 19.04 -2.86
CA LYS A 412 6.79 18.37 -1.81
C LYS A 412 6.11 17.06 -1.45
N MET A 413 6.84 15.97 -1.56
CA MET A 413 6.35 14.61 -1.35
C MET A 413 7.23 13.82 -0.42
N ARG A 414 6.69 12.79 0.22
CA ARG A 414 7.46 11.77 0.93
C ARG A 414 6.76 10.41 0.89
N CYS A 415 7.52 9.37 1.20
CA CYS A 415 7.03 8.01 1.41
C CYS A 415 7.01 7.68 2.90
N ILE A 416 6.07 6.85 3.33
CA ILE A 416 6.12 6.17 4.62
C ILE A 416 6.33 4.68 4.39
N GLN A 417 7.07 4.05 5.29
CA GLN A 417 7.16 2.62 5.39
C GLN A 417 6.28 2.16 6.55
N VAL A 418 5.48 1.14 6.33
CA VAL A 418 4.57 0.59 7.33
C VAL A 418 4.91 -0.88 7.61
N ASP A 419 4.59 -1.34 8.83
CA ASP A 419 4.76 -2.73 9.25
C ASP A 419 3.58 -3.62 8.84
N SER A 420 2.59 -3.05 8.12
CA SER A 420 1.50 -3.86 7.58
C SER A 420 2.07 -5.01 6.76
N PRO A 421 1.47 -6.18 6.85
CA PRO A 421 1.98 -7.35 6.15
C PRO A 421 2.08 -7.19 4.64
N SER A 422 1.10 -6.53 4.03
CA SER A 422 1.06 -6.22 2.61
C SER A 422 1.97 -5.07 2.19
N ARG A 423 2.56 -4.34 3.15
CA ARG A 423 3.24 -3.06 2.92
C ARG A 423 2.34 -2.01 2.26
N CYS A 424 1.04 -2.24 2.28
CA CYS A 424 0.05 -1.27 1.87
C CYS A 424 -0.38 -0.40 3.03
N TYR A 425 -0.75 0.82 2.72
CA TYR A 425 -1.47 1.72 3.61
C TYR A 425 -2.52 2.50 2.82
N LEU A 426 -3.47 3.08 3.52
CA LEU A 426 -4.57 3.82 2.90
C LEU A 426 -4.23 5.30 2.82
N ALA A 427 -4.42 5.89 1.64
CA ALA A 427 -4.15 7.30 1.39
C ALA A 427 -5.32 7.99 0.65
N GLY A 428 -5.39 9.32 0.80
CA GLY A 428 -6.47 10.14 0.27
C GLY A 428 -7.76 10.02 1.09
N ARG A 429 -8.67 10.96 0.92
CA ARG A 429 -9.96 10.97 1.63
C ARG A 429 -10.81 9.74 1.34
N SER A 430 -10.67 9.13 0.18
CA SER A 430 -11.39 7.90 -0.20
C SER A 430 -10.70 6.60 0.20
N LEU A 431 -9.63 6.65 1.00
CA LEU A 431 -8.92 5.50 1.58
C LEU A 431 -8.44 4.50 0.51
N VAL A 432 -7.66 4.97 -0.46
CA VAL A 432 -7.13 4.16 -1.56
C VAL A 432 -5.86 3.41 -1.13
N PRO A 433 -5.79 2.06 -1.31
CA PRO A 433 -4.59 1.29 -0.98
C PRO A 433 -3.39 1.63 -1.87
N THR A 434 -2.20 1.77 -1.26
CA THR A 434 -0.88 2.02 -1.90
C THR A 434 0.16 1.01 -1.45
N HIS A 435 1.23 0.72 -2.22
CA HIS A 435 2.10 -0.47 -2.03
C HIS A 435 3.62 -0.18 -1.83
N ASN A 436 4.38 -1.14 -1.16
CA ASN A 436 5.85 -1.15 -0.95
C ASN A 436 6.52 -2.52 -1.29
N SER A 437 7.90 -2.65 -1.49
CA SER A 437 8.60 -3.79 -2.16
C SER A 437 9.04 -5.00 -1.29
N GLU A 438 9.27 -6.24 -1.94
CA GLU A 438 9.43 -7.55 -1.27
C GLU A 438 10.65 -8.40 -1.72
N LEU A 439 11.64 -7.89 -2.48
CA LEU A 439 12.72 -8.70 -3.10
C LEU A 439 13.61 -9.45 -2.09
N ALA A 440 13.96 -8.83 -0.98
CA ALA A 440 14.87 -9.39 0.04
C ALA A 440 14.35 -10.71 0.65
N ALA A 441 13.03 -10.82 0.87
CA ALA A 441 12.41 -12.04 1.38
C ALA A 441 12.48 -13.21 0.39
N GLY A 442 12.37 -12.94 -0.91
CA GLY A 442 12.50 -13.96 -1.97
C GLY A 442 13.88 -14.58 -2.00
N ILE A 443 14.94 -13.77 -1.83
CA ILE A 443 16.34 -14.23 -1.77
C ILE A 443 16.57 -15.05 -0.50
N ALA A 444 16.08 -14.59 0.65
CA ALA A 444 16.21 -15.33 1.92
C ALA A 444 15.60 -16.74 1.82
N LEU A 445 14.41 -16.87 1.24
CA LEU A 445 13.76 -18.18 1.04
C LEU A 445 14.48 -19.07 0.02
N TYR A 446 15.07 -18.48 -1.03
CA TYR A 446 15.90 -19.26 -1.97
C TYR A 446 17.10 -19.86 -1.26
N MET A 447 17.83 -19.05 -0.48
CA MET A 447 18.99 -19.51 0.31
C MET A 447 18.61 -20.57 1.34
N LEU A 448 17.43 -20.47 1.94
CA LEU A 448 16.92 -21.44 2.93
C LEU A 448 16.57 -22.79 2.30
N CYS A 449 15.91 -22.78 1.11
CA CYS A 449 15.24 -23.97 0.59
C CYS A 449 15.91 -24.59 -0.64
N ALA A 450 16.69 -23.83 -1.42
CA ALA A 450 17.07 -24.21 -2.78
C ALA A 450 18.55 -24.02 -3.14
N ASP A 451 19.38 -23.49 -2.24
CA ASP A 451 20.82 -23.30 -2.46
C ASP A 451 21.66 -24.57 -2.20
N ASN A 452 21.02 -25.68 -1.80
CA ASN A 452 21.61 -27.00 -1.58
C ASN A 452 22.73 -27.04 -0.53
N GLU A 453 22.58 -26.31 0.56
CA GLU A 453 23.48 -26.36 1.73
C GLU A 453 22.76 -26.99 2.90
N GLU A 454 23.33 -28.05 3.49
CA GLU A 454 22.78 -28.71 4.69
C GLU A 454 23.09 -27.91 5.96
N GLY A 455 22.10 -27.80 6.85
CA GLY A 455 22.23 -27.04 8.08
C GLY A 455 22.59 -25.58 7.84
N ALA A 456 22.10 -24.98 6.74
CA ALA A 456 22.39 -23.59 6.41
C ALA A 456 21.79 -22.64 7.45
N GLU A 457 22.57 -21.66 7.89
CA GLU A 457 22.11 -20.59 8.76
C GLU A 457 21.99 -19.30 7.96
N ILE A 458 20.75 -18.85 7.77
CA ILE A 458 20.39 -17.62 7.04
C ILE A 458 19.92 -16.59 8.05
N TYR A 459 20.45 -15.37 7.97
CA TYR A 459 20.11 -14.29 8.88
C TYR A 459 19.63 -13.05 8.14
N GLY A 460 18.44 -12.55 8.54
CA GLY A 460 17.97 -11.22 8.17
C GLY A 460 18.46 -10.20 9.17
N CYS A 461 19.31 -9.26 8.74
CA CYS A 461 20.01 -8.32 9.60
C CYS A 461 19.49 -6.89 9.40
N ALA A 462 19.10 -6.23 10.49
CA ALA A 462 18.74 -4.82 10.50
C ALA A 462 19.20 -4.14 11.80
N ASN A 463 19.09 -2.82 11.86
CA ASN A 463 19.54 -2.05 13.02
C ASN A 463 18.78 -2.41 14.30
N ASP A 464 17.46 -2.59 14.20
CA ASP A 464 16.62 -2.98 15.31
C ASP A 464 15.81 -4.26 15.01
N ARG A 465 15.25 -4.87 16.08
CA ARG A 465 14.50 -6.12 15.97
C ARG A 465 13.23 -6.01 15.15
N GLN A 466 12.59 -4.84 15.14
CA GLN A 466 11.35 -4.64 14.37
C GLN A 466 11.66 -4.58 12.87
N GLN A 467 12.73 -3.87 12.48
CA GLN A 467 13.19 -3.83 11.09
C GLN A 467 13.64 -5.22 10.59
N ALA A 468 14.41 -5.97 11.40
CA ALA A 468 14.80 -7.34 11.05
C ALA A 468 13.58 -8.27 10.88
N ALA A 469 12.55 -8.10 11.71
CA ALA A 469 11.31 -8.85 11.62
C ALA A 469 10.52 -8.58 10.33
N ILE A 470 10.72 -7.44 9.70
CA ILE A 470 9.98 -7.02 8.49
C ILE A 470 10.21 -8.01 7.33
N VAL A 471 11.47 -8.30 6.99
CA VAL A 471 11.82 -9.25 5.92
C VAL A 471 11.39 -10.67 6.31
N PHE A 472 11.52 -11.02 7.60
CA PHE A 472 11.10 -12.31 8.13
C PHE A 472 9.57 -12.51 7.99
N ASP A 473 8.76 -11.50 8.35
CA ASP A 473 7.30 -11.61 8.31
C ASP A 473 6.79 -11.76 6.87
N VAL A 474 7.41 -11.08 5.90
CA VAL A 474 7.12 -11.29 4.47
C VAL A 474 7.47 -12.74 4.07
N ALA A 475 8.65 -13.22 4.44
CA ALA A 475 9.05 -14.60 4.14
C ALA A 475 8.11 -15.63 4.79
N ARG A 476 7.68 -15.39 6.06
CA ARG A 476 6.70 -16.23 6.78
C ARG A 476 5.41 -16.38 5.99
N GLU A 477 4.90 -15.31 5.48
CA GLU A 477 3.64 -15.31 4.75
C GLU A 477 3.74 -15.94 3.37
N ILE A 478 4.86 -15.74 2.66
CA ILE A 478 5.16 -16.48 1.44
C ILE A 478 5.10 -17.99 1.73
N VAL A 479 5.70 -18.44 2.84
CA VAL A 479 5.68 -19.84 3.27
C VAL A 479 4.25 -20.31 3.56
N GLN A 480 3.46 -19.53 4.31
CA GLN A 480 2.08 -19.88 4.67
C GLN A 480 1.15 -20.02 3.46
N GLN A 481 1.38 -19.26 2.39
CA GLN A 481 0.58 -19.33 1.16
C GLN A 481 1.02 -20.44 0.19
N SER A 482 2.22 -20.99 0.36
CA SER A 482 2.70 -22.09 -0.47
C SER A 482 2.48 -23.43 0.22
N PRO A 483 1.56 -24.31 -0.24
CA PRO A 483 1.36 -25.63 0.34
C PRO A 483 2.68 -26.41 0.45
N ILE A 484 3.51 -26.37 -0.58
CA ILE A 484 4.80 -27.08 -0.65
C ILE A 484 5.79 -26.57 0.42
N LEU A 485 5.88 -25.25 0.60
CA LEU A 485 6.79 -24.66 1.61
C LEU A 485 6.25 -24.86 3.02
N ARG A 486 4.93 -24.76 3.22
CA ARG A 486 4.28 -24.95 4.52
C ARG A 486 4.47 -26.36 5.08
N GLU A 487 4.50 -27.38 4.22
CA GLU A 487 4.76 -28.76 4.64
C GLU A 487 6.23 -28.99 5.04
N ARG A 488 7.16 -28.19 4.51
CA ARG A 488 8.61 -28.37 4.67
C ARG A 488 9.26 -27.41 5.65
N ILE A 489 8.59 -26.29 5.99
CA ILE A 489 9.14 -25.24 6.86
C ILE A 489 8.31 -25.15 8.14
N ARG A 490 8.98 -25.35 9.26
CA ARG A 490 8.42 -25.07 10.58
C ARG A 490 8.70 -23.63 10.98
N ILE A 491 7.67 -22.85 11.30
CA ILE A 491 7.77 -21.46 11.75
C ILE A 491 7.67 -21.39 13.26
N ILE A 492 8.59 -20.65 13.89
CA ILE A 492 8.65 -20.39 15.34
C ILE A 492 8.54 -18.87 15.52
N ASP A 493 7.31 -18.38 15.61
CA ASP A 493 7.01 -16.94 15.63
C ASP A 493 7.64 -16.19 16.81
N SER A 494 7.70 -16.81 17.99
CA SER A 494 8.30 -16.20 19.19
C SER A 494 9.79 -15.89 19.06
N GLN A 495 10.49 -16.64 18.22
CA GLN A 495 11.93 -16.49 17.94
C GLN A 495 12.18 -15.76 16.61
N LYS A 496 11.15 -15.45 15.83
CA LYS A 496 11.27 -14.98 14.43
C LYS A 496 12.21 -15.90 13.63
N ARG A 497 11.95 -17.22 13.70
CA ARG A 497 12.78 -18.27 13.12
C ARG A 497 11.95 -19.22 12.27
N MET A 498 12.50 -19.61 11.13
CA MET A 498 11.99 -20.69 10.26
C MET A 498 13.01 -21.80 10.21
N VAL A 499 12.54 -23.05 10.19
CA VAL A 499 13.36 -24.24 10.04
C VAL A 499 12.90 -25.01 8.81
N TYR A 500 13.78 -25.15 7.82
CA TYR A 500 13.53 -25.99 6.65
C TYR A 500 13.91 -27.44 7.00
N MET A 501 12.89 -28.27 7.19
CA MET A 501 13.03 -29.61 7.75
C MET A 501 13.91 -30.57 6.92
N PRO A 502 13.88 -30.53 5.57
CA PRO A 502 14.68 -31.48 4.76
C PRO A 502 16.19 -31.38 4.95
N THR A 503 16.73 -30.17 5.25
CA THR A 503 18.16 -29.92 5.41
C THR A 503 18.51 -29.38 6.79
N HIS A 504 17.56 -29.28 7.71
CA HIS A 504 17.69 -28.63 9.02
C HIS A 504 18.24 -27.20 8.96
N SER A 505 18.05 -26.53 7.83
CA SER A 505 18.47 -25.14 7.62
C SER A 505 17.55 -24.17 8.33
N ILE A 506 18.08 -23.03 8.75
CA ILE A 506 17.32 -22.02 9.48
C ILE A 506 17.37 -20.64 8.78
N TYR A 507 16.27 -19.90 8.89
CA TYR A 507 16.23 -18.47 8.64
C TYR A 507 15.75 -17.75 9.89
N GLN A 508 16.52 -16.77 10.38
CA GLN A 508 16.20 -16.04 11.61
C GLN A 508 16.46 -14.54 11.46
N ALA A 509 15.56 -13.71 12.01
CA ALA A 509 15.76 -12.26 12.11
C ALA A 509 16.67 -11.91 13.29
N LEU A 510 17.72 -11.09 13.03
CA LEU A 510 18.67 -10.61 14.04
C LEU A 510 18.72 -9.08 14.05
N SER A 511 18.88 -8.51 15.27
CA SER A 511 19.16 -7.09 15.47
C SER A 511 20.58 -6.88 16.01
N SER A 512 21.05 -5.63 15.94
CA SER A 512 22.37 -5.22 16.44
C SER A 512 22.59 -5.54 17.93
N GLU A 513 21.54 -5.57 18.74
CA GLU A 513 21.61 -5.90 20.18
C GLU A 513 21.93 -7.38 20.43
N VAL A 514 21.46 -8.28 19.56
CA VAL A 514 21.63 -9.74 19.72
C VAL A 514 22.95 -10.24 19.10
N ALA A 515 23.54 -9.49 18.21
CA ALA A 515 24.78 -9.85 17.49
C ALA A 515 26.05 -9.86 18.37
N SER A 516 25.94 -9.60 19.67
CA SER A 516 27.09 -9.64 20.61
C SER A 516 27.60 -11.05 20.91
N ASN A 517 26.85 -12.11 20.54
CA ASN A 517 27.24 -13.49 20.77
C ASN A 517 27.97 -14.05 19.55
N TYR A 518 29.28 -14.24 19.66
CA TYR A 518 30.13 -14.92 18.68
C TYR A 518 29.75 -16.40 18.57
N GLY A 519 29.75 -16.97 17.36
CA GLY A 519 29.52 -18.41 17.13
C GLY A 519 28.53 -18.75 16.03
N TYR A 520 28.15 -17.78 15.19
CA TYR A 520 27.28 -18.01 14.05
C TYR A 520 28.03 -18.72 12.90
N ASN A 521 27.42 -19.78 12.35
CA ASN A 521 27.91 -20.47 11.15
C ASN A 521 27.14 -20.00 9.92
N VAL A 522 27.35 -18.74 9.55
CA VAL A 522 26.54 -18.00 8.57
C VAL A 522 26.70 -18.56 7.17
N HIS A 523 25.60 -19.07 6.58
CA HIS A 523 25.52 -19.39 5.16
C HIS A 523 25.01 -18.21 4.33
N ALA A 524 24.05 -17.46 4.83
CA ALA A 524 23.64 -16.21 4.20
C ALA A 524 23.26 -15.13 5.21
N CYS A 525 23.57 -13.90 4.84
CA CYS A 525 23.20 -12.70 5.57
C CYS A 525 22.50 -11.73 4.62
N ILE A 526 21.29 -11.32 4.96
CA ILE A 526 20.49 -10.38 4.18
C ILE A 526 20.44 -9.06 4.97
N PHE A 527 21.13 -8.05 4.47
CA PHE A 527 21.06 -6.68 4.99
C PHE A 527 20.09 -5.87 4.16
N ASP A 528 18.95 -5.56 4.75
CA ASP A 528 17.98 -4.61 4.18
C ASP A 528 18.24 -3.23 4.80
N GLU A 529 18.54 -2.23 3.96
CA GLU A 529 18.88 -0.86 4.34
C GLU A 529 20.14 -0.76 5.23
N LEU A 530 21.32 -1.15 4.70
CA LEU A 530 22.61 -1.04 5.41
C LEU A 530 22.90 0.39 5.89
N LEU A 531 22.37 1.41 5.20
CA LEU A 531 22.47 2.81 5.61
C LEU A 531 21.96 3.05 7.04
N GLY A 532 20.93 2.32 7.47
CA GLY A 532 20.34 2.46 8.80
C GLY A 532 21.18 1.88 9.95
N GLN A 533 22.32 1.21 9.68
CA GLN A 533 23.15 0.61 10.72
C GLN A 533 23.88 1.69 11.54
N SER A 534 23.59 1.73 12.84
CA SER A 534 24.19 2.70 13.78
C SER A 534 25.68 2.43 14.07
N ASN A 535 26.16 1.19 13.86
CA ASN A 535 27.56 0.81 14.03
C ASN A 535 27.94 -0.36 13.12
N ARG A 536 29.25 -0.56 12.94
CA ARG A 536 29.81 -1.58 12.05
C ARG A 536 29.78 -3.02 12.60
N LYS A 537 29.55 -3.18 13.92
CA LYS A 537 29.73 -4.45 14.62
C LYS A 537 28.87 -5.58 14.06
N LEU A 538 27.58 -5.33 13.80
CA LEU A 538 26.68 -6.35 13.23
C LEU A 538 27.18 -6.81 11.85
N TYR A 539 27.50 -5.86 10.96
CA TYR A 539 27.99 -6.16 9.62
C TYR A 539 29.29 -6.99 9.66
N GLU A 540 30.28 -6.57 10.45
CA GLU A 540 31.56 -7.27 10.58
C GLU A 540 31.38 -8.68 11.19
N THR A 541 30.60 -8.82 12.27
CA THR A 541 30.34 -10.12 12.90
C THR A 541 29.73 -11.11 11.91
N MET A 542 28.73 -10.69 11.15
CA MET A 542 28.00 -11.57 10.24
C MET A 542 28.81 -11.90 8.98
N THR A 543 29.56 -10.94 8.45
CA THR A 543 30.38 -11.16 7.24
C THR A 543 31.66 -11.95 7.53
N GLN A 544 32.28 -11.79 8.70
CA GLN A 544 33.43 -12.60 9.14
C GLN A 544 33.01 -14.04 9.47
N GLY A 545 31.83 -14.24 10.07
CA GLY A 545 31.28 -15.57 10.36
C GLY A 545 30.95 -16.41 9.12
N SER A 546 30.79 -15.77 7.96
CA SER A 546 30.39 -16.45 6.72
C SER A 546 31.54 -17.14 5.95
N GLY A 547 32.80 -16.93 6.33
CA GLY A 547 33.95 -17.35 5.51
C GLY A 547 34.60 -18.69 5.87
N ALA A 548 34.51 -19.14 7.11
CA ALA A 548 35.41 -20.22 7.61
C ALA A 548 34.86 -21.63 7.39
N ALA A 549 33.56 -21.86 7.37
CA ALA A 549 32.95 -23.20 7.36
C ALA A 549 32.00 -23.48 6.17
N ARG A 550 31.64 -22.49 5.38
CA ARG A 550 30.68 -22.62 4.27
C ARG A 550 31.36 -22.56 2.90
N LYS A 551 30.94 -23.44 2.00
CA LYS A 551 31.56 -23.55 0.66
C LYS A 551 31.12 -22.44 -0.30
N GLN A 552 29.90 -21.93 -0.11
CA GLN A 552 29.32 -20.87 -0.96
C GLN A 552 28.45 -19.90 -0.17
N PRO A 553 29.00 -19.19 0.83
CA PRO A 553 28.21 -18.23 1.60
C PRO A 553 27.77 -17.05 0.74
N LEU A 554 26.72 -16.32 1.17
CA LEU A 554 26.25 -15.10 0.50
C LEU A 554 25.87 -14.01 1.50
N ASN A 555 26.59 -12.89 1.45
CA ASN A 555 26.17 -11.65 2.08
C ASN A 555 25.46 -10.79 1.05
N PHE A 556 24.15 -10.68 1.15
CA PHE A 556 23.34 -9.87 0.24
C PHE A 556 22.96 -8.56 0.92
N VAL A 557 23.46 -7.45 0.38
CA VAL A 557 23.22 -6.10 0.88
C VAL A 557 22.38 -5.35 -0.14
N ILE A 558 21.23 -4.82 0.28
CA ILE A 558 20.44 -3.87 -0.49
C ILE A 558 20.28 -2.59 0.33
N THR A 559 20.63 -1.46 -0.25
CA THR A 559 20.63 -0.17 0.44
C THR A 559 20.44 1.00 -0.52
N THR A 560 20.18 2.16 0.05
CA THR A 560 20.25 3.44 -0.64
C THR A 560 21.56 4.15 -0.28
N ALA A 561 21.98 5.14 -1.06
CA ALA A 561 23.15 5.97 -0.75
C ALA A 561 22.93 6.79 0.52
N GLY A 562 23.99 6.94 1.33
CA GLY A 562 23.99 7.74 2.56
C GLY A 562 24.88 8.96 2.47
N SER A 563 24.62 9.94 3.34
CA SER A 563 25.44 11.16 3.47
C SER A 563 26.58 11.03 4.47
N ASP A 564 26.54 10.04 5.40
CA ASP A 564 27.59 9.84 6.40
C ASP A 564 28.77 9.06 5.82
N ARG A 565 29.88 9.77 5.58
CA ARG A 565 31.13 9.21 5.05
C ARG A 565 31.92 8.34 6.05
N ASN A 566 31.52 8.30 7.33
CA ASN A 566 32.15 7.47 8.35
C ASN A 566 31.37 6.17 8.60
N SER A 567 30.25 5.97 7.93
CA SER A 567 29.40 4.78 8.10
C SER A 567 30.00 3.55 7.41
N ILE A 568 29.63 2.36 7.91
CA ILE A 568 29.96 1.09 7.26
C ILE A 568 29.36 1.00 5.86
N CYS A 569 28.19 1.61 5.65
CA CYS A 569 27.54 1.68 4.34
C CYS A 569 28.44 2.41 3.31
N TYR A 570 29.03 3.55 3.70
CA TYR A 570 29.93 4.30 2.83
C TYR A 570 31.24 3.55 2.53
N GLU A 571 31.78 2.81 3.51
CA GLU A 571 32.98 1.99 3.29
C GLU A 571 32.74 0.89 2.25
N VAL A 572 31.59 0.19 2.34
CA VAL A 572 31.21 -0.84 1.35
C VAL A 572 30.89 -0.20 -0.01
N HIS A 573 30.24 0.96 -0.03
CA HIS A 573 30.02 1.75 -1.23
C HIS A 573 31.35 2.08 -1.93
N ARG A 574 32.35 2.60 -1.22
CA ARG A 574 33.66 2.88 -1.78
C ARG A 574 34.33 1.63 -2.36
N LYS A 575 34.26 0.49 -1.65
CA LYS A 575 34.74 -0.79 -2.19
C LYS A 575 34.05 -1.14 -3.50
N ALA A 576 32.73 -0.94 -3.58
CA ALA A 576 31.95 -1.21 -4.78
C ALA A 576 32.36 -0.29 -5.95
N VAL A 577 32.50 1.02 -5.72
CA VAL A 577 32.93 1.98 -6.73
C VAL A 577 34.37 1.69 -7.19
N ASP A 578 35.30 1.42 -6.27
CA ASP A 578 36.69 1.05 -6.61
C ASP A 578 36.76 -0.15 -7.55
N GLN A 579 35.89 -1.16 -7.34
CA GLN A 579 35.82 -2.33 -8.22
C GLN A 579 35.12 -2.01 -9.55
N LEU A 580 34.08 -1.22 -9.55
CA LEU A 580 33.38 -0.80 -10.78
C LEU A 580 34.31 0.01 -11.71
N GLU A 581 35.17 0.84 -11.14
CA GLU A 581 36.16 1.66 -11.86
C GLU A 581 37.51 0.94 -12.10
N GLY A 582 37.66 -0.30 -11.61
CA GLY A 582 38.87 -1.09 -11.84
C GLY A 582 40.09 -0.69 -10.98
N ARG A 583 39.91 0.14 -9.93
CA ARG A 583 40.99 0.54 -9.01
C ARG A 583 41.38 -0.60 -8.03
N LYS A 584 40.40 -1.43 -7.63
CA LYS A 584 40.63 -2.62 -6.82
C LYS A 584 39.78 -3.77 -7.39
N TYR A 585 40.25 -4.98 -7.16
CA TYR A 585 39.55 -6.18 -7.63
C TYR A 585 39.40 -7.22 -6.53
N ASP A 586 38.15 -7.58 -6.25
CA ASP A 586 37.78 -8.68 -5.40
C ASP A 586 36.86 -9.62 -6.18
N SER A 587 37.38 -10.79 -6.56
CA SER A 587 36.65 -11.75 -7.41
C SER A 587 35.40 -12.33 -6.75
N THR A 588 35.28 -12.19 -5.43
CA THR A 588 34.15 -12.70 -4.64
C THR A 588 33.08 -11.67 -4.34
N PHE A 589 33.33 -10.41 -4.71
CA PHE A 589 32.43 -9.29 -4.48
C PHE A 589 31.68 -8.91 -5.77
N TYR A 590 30.37 -8.83 -5.71
CA TYR A 590 29.50 -8.43 -6.82
C TYR A 590 28.93 -7.03 -6.55
N PRO A 591 29.49 -5.98 -7.17
CA PRO A 591 29.03 -4.61 -6.97
C PRO A 591 27.94 -4.25 -7.97
N VAL A 592 26.86 -3.68 -7.47
CA VAL A 592 25.82 -3.00 -8.27
C VAL A 592 25.57 -1.64 -7.62
N VAL A 593 26.01 -0.58 -8.26
CA VAL A 593 25.81 0.80 -7.79
C VAL A 593 25.16 1.59 -8.91
N TYR A 594 23.96 2.00 -8.69
CA TYR A 594 23.22 2.88 -9.57
C TYR A 594 23.35 4.32 -9.05
N SER A 595 24.39 5.02 -9.51
CA SER A 595 24.68 6.39 -9.11
C SER A 595 25.24 7.20 -10.30
N ALA A 596 25.10 8.50 -10.24
CA ALA A 596 25.81 9.42 -11.12
C ALA A 596 27.24 9.63 -10.62
N PRO A 597 28.26 9.72 -11.49
CA PRO A 597 29.60 10.17 -11.09
C PRO A 597 29.56 11.58 -10.46
N GLU A 598 30.39 11.85 -9.44
CA GLU A 598 30.41 13.17 -8.76
C GLU A 598 30.69 14.35 -9.71
N THR A 599 31.42 14.09 -10.80
CA THR A 599 31.79 15.11 -11.81
C THR A 599 30.91 15.11 -13.06
N ALA A 600 29.85 14.24 -13.06
CA ALA A 600 28.98 14.14 -14.22
C ALA A 600 28.10 15.38 -14.38
N ASP A 601 27.81 15.73 -15.60
CA ASP A 601 26.76 16.71 -15.88
C ASP A 601 25.41 16.14 -15.46
N TRP A 602 24.86 16.68 -14.39
CA TRP A 602 23.59 16.24 -13.83
C TRP A 602 22.38 16.54 -14.74
N THR A 603 22.58 17.30 -15.83
CA THR A 603 21.57 17.58 -16.86
C THR A 603 21.60 16.57 -18.01
N ASP A 604 22.62 15.68 -18.07
CA ASP A 604 22.74 14.69 -19.15
C ASP A 604 21.79 13.49 -18.93
N PRO A 605 20.85 13.23 -19.85
CA PRO A 605 19.95 12.09 -19.80
C PRO A 605 20.64 10.71 -19.73
N GLN A 606 21.86 10.57 -20.22
CA GLN A 606 22.61 9.32 -20.11
C GLN A 606 23.10 9.07 -18.68
N VAL A 607 23.46 10.13 -17.97
CA VAL A 607 23.83 10.08 -16.56
C VAL A 607 22.62 9.66 -15.71
N TRP A 608 21.44 10.19 -16.02
CA TRP A 608 20.20 9.78 -15.34
C TRP A 608 19.88 8.30 -15.55
N ALA A 609 20.03 7.81 -16.79
CA ALA A 609 19.80 6.41 -17.12
C ALA A 609 20.80 5.47 -16.42
N ALA A 610 22.04 5.90 -16.24
CA ALA A 610 23.07 5.15 -15.52
C ALA A 610 22.77 5.08 -14.01
N ALA A 611 22.29 6.19 -13.43
CA ALA A 611 21.97 6.28 -12.01
C ALA A 611 20.64 5.58 -11.61
N ASN A 612 19.74 5.36 -12.57
CA ASN A 612 18.45 4.73 -12.29
C ASN A 612 18.12 3.62 -13.30
N PRO A 613 18.29 2.34 -12.93
CA PRO A 613 18.03 1.20 -13.82
C PRO A 613 16.55 1.04 -14.18
N SER A 614 15.70 1.79 -13.52
CA SER A 614 14.26 1.86 -13.78
C SER A 614 13.89 2.99 -14.74
N LEU A 615 14.85 3.84 -15.18
CA LEU A 615 14.62 4.95 -16.11
C LEU A 615 14.11 4.44 -17.47
N GLY A 616 13.11 5.11 -18.01
CA GLY A 616 12.39 4.68 -19.22
C GLY A 616 11.44 3.47 -19.01
N ARG A 617 11.35 2.95 -17.76
CA ARG A 617 10.43 1.84 -17.39
C ARG A 617 9.54 2.16 -16.22
N THR A 618 10.14 2.66 -15.13
CA THR A 618 9.46 3.13 -13.92
C THR A 618 9.76 4.60 -13.63
N VAL A 619 10.80 5.18 -14.26
CA VAL A 619 11.13 6.61 -14.24
C VAL A 619 11.26 7.10 -15.68
N ASP A 620 10.65 8.24 -16.03
CA ASP A 620 10.71 8.79 -17.39
C ASP A 620 11.94 9.69 -17.60
N MET A 621 12.37 9.83 -18.86
CA MET A 621 13.47 10.72 -19.24
C MET A 621 13.10 12.19 -18.97
N GLU A 622 11.89 12.61 -19.29
CA GLU A 622 11.35 13.95 -19.01
C GLU A 622 11.37 14.34 -17.52
N TYR A 623 11.57 13.37 -16.64
CA TYR A 623 11.71 13.60 -15.20
C TYR A 623 12.99 14.34 -14.83
N TYR A 624 14.07 14.09 -15.59
CA TYR A 624 15.38 14.70 -15.35
C TYR A 624 15.57 15.98 -16.16
N GLU A 625 14.81 16.20 -17.22
CA GLU A 625 14.74 17.43 -18.02
C GLU A 625 13.98 18.55 -17.28
#